data_6d022724011e4f4a3836a6d0e05c809a
#
_entry.id   6d022724011e4f4a3836a6d0e05c809a
#
_cell.length_a   1.000
_cell.length_b   1.000
_cell.length_c   1.000
_cell.angle_alpha   90.00
_cell.angle_beta   90.00
_cell.angle_gamma   90.00
#
_symmetry.space_group_name_H-M   'P 1'
#
loop_
_entity.id
_entity.type
_entity.pdbx_description
1 polymer ?
#
loop_
_entity_poly.entity_id
_entity_poly.type
_entity_poly.pdbx_seq_one_letter_code
_entity_poly.pdbx_strand_id
1 'polypeptide(L)'
;MNARAGLASPGLLLRVAREARGLSIEEVADRLRLNVALVLAMEEDRLGLLGAPVFARGHVRNYASLVGASEREVMDAFEAGEVPEPTFLPALDRTPAARSRSRRAWLAGAAVLVAAAAAAAALAWWMNRS
;
A
#
# COMPACT_ATOMS: atom_id res chain seq x y z
N MET A 1 -22.72 24.54 -14.44
CA MET A 1 -21.26 24.40 -14.32
C MET A 1 -20.96 23.87 -12.92
N ASN A 2 -20.53 22.64 -12.84
CA ASN A 2 -20.18 22.04 -11.56
C ASN A 2 -18.83 22.57 -11.13
N ALA A 3 -18.79 23.42 -10.11
CA ALA A 3 -17.54 23.86 -9.46
C ALA A 3 -16.73 22.68 -8.86
N ARG A 4 -17.27 21.46 -8.94
CA ARG A 4 -16.65 20.21 -8.49
C ARG A 4 -15.69 19.57 -9.51
N ALA A 5 -15.68 20.02 -10.75
CA ALA A 5 -14.87 19.43 -11.83
C ALA A 5 -13.36 19.76 -11.77
N GLY A 6 -12.93 20.51 -10.78
CA GLY A 6 -11.52 20.91 -10.63
C GLY A 6 -10.81 20.38 -9.39
N LEU A 7 -11.52 19.72 -8.49
CA LEU A 7 -10.90 19.14 -7.30
C LEU A 7 -10.50 17.70 -7.60
N ALA A 8 -9.21 17.40 -7.44
CA ALA A 8 -8.74 16.02 -7.49
C ALA A 8 -9.47 15.19 -6.43
N SER A 9 -9.81 13.94 -6.76
CA SER A 9 -10.42 13.04 -5.80
C SER A 9 -9.47 12.73 -4.64
N PRO A 10 -9.97 12.38 -3.46
CA PRO A 10 -9.11 12.02 -2.34
C PRO A 10 -8.18 10.86 -2.68
N GLY A 11 -8.66 9.86 -3.42
CA GLY A 11 -7.85 8.72 -3.85
C GLY A 11 -6.73 9.11 -4.78
N LEU A 12 -6.96 10.01 -5.71
CA LEU A 12 -5.93 10.53 -6.60
C LEU A 12 -4.85 11.31 -5.83
N LEU A 13 -5.26 12.16 -4.89
CA LEU A 13 -4.31 12.92 -4.06
C LEU A 13 -3.41 11.99 -3.23
N LEU A 14 -3.97 10.93 -2.64
CA LEU A 14 -3.23 9.92 -1.90
C LEU A 14 -2.26 9.16 -2.80
N ARG A 15 -2.73 8.73 -3.96
CA ARG A 15 -1.92 7.99 -4.93
C ARG A 15 -0.72 8.78 -5.41
N VAL A 16 -0.93 10.02 -5.84
CA VAL A 16 0.15 10.90 -6.30
C VAL A 16 1.18 11.13 -5.21
N ALA A 17 0.75 11.38 -3.98
CA ALA A 17 1.65 11.57 -2.85
C ALA A 17 2.44 10.30 -2.49
N ARG A 18 1.79 9.12 -2.57
CA ARG A 18 2.46 7.84 -2.39
C ARG A 18 3.55 7.59 -3.43
N GLU A 19 3.20 7.78 -4.71
CA GLU A 19 4.13 7.58 -5.82
C GLU A 19 5.30 8.57 -5.76
N ALA A 20 5.06 9.82 -5.35
CA ALA A 20 6.10 10.82 -5.15
C ALA A 20 7.12 10.41 -4.06
N ARG A 21 6.70 9.59 -3.10
CA ARG A 21 7.59 9.02 -2.08
C ARG A 21 8.20 7.67 -2.47
N GLY A 22 7.88 7.14 -3.64
CA GLY A 22 8.37 5.84 -4.10
C GLY A 22 7.86 4.66 -3.27
N LEU A 23 6.71 4.82 -2.58
CA LEU A 23 6.11 3.77 -1.78
C LEU A 23 5.21 2.87 -2.61
N SER A 24 5.29 1.55 -2.40
CA SER A 24 4.34 0.60 -2.95
C SER A 24 3.04 0.57 -2.14
N ILE A 25 1.98 0.04 -2.73
CA ILE A 25 0.70 -0.16 -2.04
C ILE A 25 0.88 -1.10 -0.83
N GLU A 26 1.69 -2.14 -0.99
CA GLU A 26 1.99 -3.12 0.04
C GLU A 26 2.73 -2.48 1.22
N GLU A 27 3.68 -1.59 0.95
CA GLU A 27 4.40 -0.85 2.00
C GLU A 27 3.48 0.06 2.78
N VAL A 28 2.57 0.74 2.11
CA VAL A 28 1.56 1.58 2.76
C VAL A 28 0.61 0.73 3.61
N ALA A 29 0.13 -0.38 3.06
CA ALA A 29 -0.74 -1.31 3.78
C ALA A 29 -0.06 -1.84 5.06
N ASP A 30 1.20 -2.22 4.98
CA ASP A 30 1.98 -2.68 6.14
C ASP A 30 2.13 -1.59 7.20
N ARG A 31 2.46 -0.37 6.79
CA ARG A 31 2.63 0.75 7.72
C ARG A 31 1.34 1.19 8.39
N LEU A 32 0.25 1.17 7.66
CA LEU A 32 -1.08 1.49 8.19
C LEU A 32 -1.75 0.30 8.90
N ARG A 33 -1.15 -0.89 8.83
CA ARG A 33 -1.73 -2.14 9.34
C ARG A 33 -3.10 -2.43 8.73
N LEU A 34 -3.22 -2.16 7.45
CA LEU A 34 -4.42 -2.39 6.66
C LEU A 34 -4.19 -3.51 5.65
N ASN A 35 -5.28 -4.04 5.14
CA ASN A 35 -5.26 -4.92 3.99
C ASN A 35 -4.96 -4.11 2.72
N VAL A 36 -4.16 -4.67 1.80
CA VAL A 36 -3.87 -4.09 0.49
C VAL A 36 -5.14 -3.70 -0.26
N ALA A 37 -6.19 -4.53 -0.19
CA ALA A 37 -7.47 -4.23 -0.82
C ALA A 37 -8.12 -2.93 -0.30
N LEU A 38 -7.95 -2.60 0.97
CA LEU A 38 -8.45 -1.34 1.55
C LEU A 38 -7.63 -0.14 1.09
N VAL A 39 -6.32 -0.29 0.95
CA VAL A 39 -5.46 0.77 0.41
C VAL A 39 -5.82 1.06 -1.04
N LEU A 40 -6.01 0.02 -1.85
CA LEU A 40 -6.50 0.16 -3.23
C LEU A 40 -7.88 0.83 -3.29
N ALA A 41 -8.80 0.43 -2.43
CA ALA A 41 -10.13 1.02 -2.36
C ALA A 41 -10.07 2.53 -2.05
N MET A 42 -9.15 2.96 -1.19
CA MET A 42 -8.93 4.39 -0.93
C MET A 42 -8.41 5.13 -2.17
N GLU A 43 -7.47 4.57 -2.90
CA GLU A 43 -6.93 5.19 -4.12
C GLU A 43 -7.91 5.18 -5.29
N GLU A 44 -8.84 4.25 -5.31
CA GLU A 44 -9.90 4.14 -6.34
C GLU A 44 -11.19 4.86 -5.95
N ASP A 45 -11.17 5.63 -4.87
CA ASP A 45 -12.34 6.35 -4.33
C ASP A 45 -13.54 5.45 -3.97
N ARG A 46 -13.29 4.17 -3.72
CA ARG A 46 -14.30 3.20 -3.26
C ARG A 46 -14.40 3.20 -1.74
N LEU A 47 -14.71 4.36 -1.20
CA LEU A 47 -14.66 4.63 0.24
C LEU A 47 -15.74 3.86 1.03
N GLY A 48 -16.82 3.44 0.37
CA GLY A 48 -17.83 2.58 0.97
C GLY A 48 -17.34 1.21 1.41
N LEU A 49 -16.22 0.74 0.86
CA LEU A 49 -15.58 -0.52 1.24
C LEU A 49 -14.80 -0.44 2.56
N LEU A 50 -14.58 0.76 3.08
CA LEU A 50 -13.83 1.01 4.31
C LEU A 50 -14.68 0.85 5.58
N GLY A 51 -15.95 0.54 5.45
CA GLY A 51 -16.90 0.44 6.55
C GLY A 51 -17.63 1.75 6.84
N ALA A 52 -17.96 2.00 8.10
CA ALA A 52 -18.67 3.21 8.47
C ALA A 52 -17.89 4.48 8.10
N PRO A 53 -18.59 5.60 7.76
CA PRO A 53 -17.92 6.84 7.33
C PRO A 53 -16.86 7.36 8.30
N VAL A 54 -17.06 7.19 9.59
CA VAL A 54 -16.08 7.60 10.61
C VAL A 54 -14.76 6.83 10.49
N PHE A 55 -14.81 5.54 10.17
CA PHE A 55 -13.62 4.73 9.94
C PHE A 55 -12.95 5.07 8.62
N ALA A 56 -13.72 5.27 7.56
CA ALA A 56 -13.21 5.71 6.26
C ALA A 56 -12.45 7.04 6.40
N ARG A 57 -13.00 8.00 7.11
CA ARG A 57 -12.35 9.28 7.41
C ARG A 57 -11.02 9.09 8.16
N GLY A 58 -11.00 8.24 9.17
CA GLY A 58 -9.79 7.93 9.94
C GLY A 58 -8.69 7.27 9.09
N HIS A 59 -9.06 6.31 8.24
CA HIS A 59 -8.12 5.64 7.35
C HIS A 59 -7.53 6.59 6.29
N VAL A 60 -8.35 7.42 5.68
CA VAL A 60 -7.91 8.41 4.69
C VAL A 60 -6.97 9.44 5.33
N ARG A 61 -7.29 9.91 6.52
CA ARG A 61 -6.44 10.85 7.28
C ARG A 61 -5.07 10.23 7.61
N ASN A 62 -5.07 9.00 8.11
CA ASN A 62 -3.83 8.29 8.43
C ASN A 62 -2.97 8.05 7.18
N TYR A 63 -3.60 7.73 6.06
CA TYR A 63 -2.90 7.56 4.81
C TYR A 63 -2.27 8.90 4.34
N ALA A 64 -3.03 9.98 4.34
CA ALA A 64 -2.53 11.30 3.97
C ALA A 64 -1.31 11.71 4.82
N SER A 65 -1.38 11.50 6.12
CA SER A 65 -0.26 11.75 7.04
C SER A 65 0.98 10.92 6.70
N LEU A 66 0.79 9.63 6.41
CA LEU A 66 1.89 8.72 6.10
C LEU A 66 2.67 9.13 4.84
N VAL A 67 1.96 9.53 3.79
CA VAL A 67 2.56 9.89 2.49
C VAL A 67 2.91 11.38 2.38
N GLY A 68 2.63 12.16 3.43
CA GLY A 68 2.91 13.59 3.45
C GLY A 68 2.03 14.42 2.52
N ALA A 69 0.84 13.90 2.19
CA ALA A 69 -0.17 14.67 1.49
C ALA A 69 -0.75 15.76 2.42
N SER A 70 -1.28 16.84 1.84
CA SER A 70 -2.00 17.83 2.60
C SER A 70 -3.28 17.20 3.18
N GLU A 71 -3.31 16.97 4.47
CA GLU A 71 -4.46 16.40 5.17
C GLU A 71 -5.73 17.21 4.88
N ARG A 72 -5.62 18.53 4.90
CA ARG A 72 -6.72 19.43 4.61
C ARG A 72 -7.29 19.22 3.20
N GLU A 73 -6.42 19.22 2.18
CA GLU A 73 -6.88 19.02 0.80
C GLU A 73 -7.52 17.66 0.59
N VAL A 74 -6.92 16.62 1.14
CA VAL A 74 -7.46 15.25 1.06
C VAL A 74 -8.81 15.15 1.78
N MET A 75 -8.94 15.75 2.97
CA MET A 75 -10.19 15.72 3.72
C MET A 75 -11.27 16.59 3.08
N ASP A 76 -10.92 17.75 2.53
CA ASP A 76 -11.86 18.57 1.78
C ASP A 76 -12.40 17.81 0.55
N ALA A 77 -11.53 17.11 -0.17
CA ALA A 77 -11.94 16.27 -1.30
C ALA A 77 -12.80 15.07 -0.84
N PHE A 78 -12.48 14.48 0.30
CA PHE A 78 -13.27 13.40 0.89
C PHE A 78 -14.69 13.86 1.27
N GLU A 79 -14.82 15.02 1.87
CA GLU A 79 -16.12 15.59 2.28
C GLU A 79 -16.94 16.08 1.09
N ALA A 80 -16.29 16.52 0.01
CA ALA A 80 -16.96 16.92 -1.22
C ALA A 80 -17.51 15.72 -2.02
N GLY A 81 -16.96 14.52 -1.80
CA GLY A 81 -17.45 13.27 -2.37
C GLY A 81 -18.69 12.77 -1.59
N GLU A 82 -19.69 12.25 -2.31
CA GLU A 82 -20.72 11.45 -1.64
C GLU A 82 -20.08 10.16 -1.17
N VAL A 83 -19.99 9.97 0.15
CA VAL A 83 -19.63 8.68 0.73
C VAL A 83 -20.84 7.77 0.57
N PRO A 84 -20.78 6.72 -0.27
CA PRO A 84 -21.89 5.79 -0.40
C PRO A 84 -22.21 5.17 0.96
N GLU A 85 -23.49 4.97 1.23
CA GLU A 85 -23.94 4.18 2.37
C GLU A 85 -23.14 2.86 2.43
N PRO A 86 -22.72 2.42 3.62
CA PRO A 86 -21.91 1.22 3.75
C PRO A 86 -22.67 0.03 3.17
N THR A 87 -22.21 -0.43 2.03
CA THR A 87 -22.61 -1.75 1.54
C THR A 87 -21.99 -2.76 2.48
N PHE A 88 -22.83 -3.44 3.26
CA PHE A 88 -22.41 -4.59 4.04
C PHE A 88 -21.91 -5.66 3.07
N LEU A 89 -20.63 -5.64 2.75
CA LEU A 89 -20.00 -6.82 2.21
C LEU A 89 -19.93 -7.85 3.35
N PRO A 90 -20.43 -9.09 3.12
CA PRO A 90 -20.21 -10.14 4.09
C PRO A 90 -18.70 -10.16 4.43
N ALA A 91 -18.42 -10.31 5.70
CA ALA A 91 -17.06 -10.29 6.22
C ALA A 91 -16.11 -11.03 5.28
N LEU A 92 -15.31 -10.26 4.53
CA LEU A 92 -14.22 -10.86 3.78
C LEU A 92 -13.36 -11.55 4.85
N ASP A 93 -13.37 -12.86 4.78
CA ASP A 93 -12.56 -13.70 5.63
C ASP A 93 -11.20 -13.03 5.83
N ARG A 94 -10.93 -12.76 7.09
CA ARG A 94 -9.59 -12.37 7.51
C ARG A 94 -8.68 -13.57 7.28
N THR A 95 -8.36 -13.84 6.03
CA THR A 95 -7.26 -14.75 5.75
C THR A 95 -5.97 -13.98 6.01
N PRO A 96 -5.24 -14.32 7.07
CA PRO A 96 -3.95 -13.69 7.35
C PRO A 96 -2.86 -14.26 6.45
N ALA A 97 -3.11 -14.39 5.14
CA ALA A 97 -2.34 -15.29 4.31
C ALA A 97 -1.62 -14.67 3.13
N ALA A 98 -1.18 -13.44 3.16
CA ALA A 98 -0.30 -12.96 2.10
C ALA A 98 0.91 -12.14 2.59
N ARG A 99 1.03 -11.97 3.90
CA ARG A 99 1.98 -11.00 4.46
C ARG A 99 3.42 -11.52 4.55
N SER A 100 3.66 -12.81 4.35
CA SER A 100 4.96 -13.43 4.63
C SER A 100 5.73 -13.96 3.41
N ARG A 101 5.09 -14.13 2.26
CA ARG A 101 5.73 -14.79 1.12
C ARG A 101 6.72 -13.92 0.35
N SER A 102 6.47 -12.64 0.22
CA SER A 102 7.33 -11.81 -0.63
C SER A 102 8.69 -11.50 0.01
N ARG A 103 8.72 -11.21 1.31
CA ARG A 103 10.00 -10.99 2.00
C ARG A 103 10.83 -12.26 2.13
N ARG A 104 10.20 -13.41 2.43
CA ARG A 104 10.90 -14.69 2.52
C ARG A 104 11.41 -15.18 1.17
N ALA A 105 10.65 -14.96 0.09
CA ALA A 105 11.09 -15.29 -1.26
C ALA A 105 12.27 -14.43 -1.70
N TRP A 106 12.29 -13.16 -1.33
CA TRP A 106 13.40 -12.24 -1.64
C TRP A 106 14.65 -12.58 -0.84
N LEU A 107 14.52 -12.89 0.45
CA LEU A 107 15.62 -13.33 1.33
C LEU A 107 16.15 -14.70 0.91
N ALA A 108 15.29 -15.62 0.47
CA ALA A 108 15.70 -16.92 -0.06
C ALA A 108 16.48 -16.78 -1.35
N GLY A 109 16.08 -15.91 -2.26
CA GLY A 109 16.81 -15.61 -3.49
C GLY A 109 18.19 -15.00 -3.22
N ALA A 110 18.31 -14.08 -2.29
CA ALA A 110 19.57 -13.48 -1.89
C ALA A 110 20.51 -14.51 -1.23
N ALA A 111 20.01 -15.41 -0.40
CA ALA A 111 20.80 -16.46 0.22
C ALA A 111 21.36 -17.46 -0.80
N VAL A 112 20.61 -17.81 -1.83
CA VAL A 112 21.08 -18.70 -2.90
C VAL A 112 22.18 -18.05 -3.73
N LEU A 113 22.08 -16.75 -4.04
CA LEU A 113 23.13 -16.02 -4.76
C LEU A 113 24.44 -15.93 -3.97
N VAL A 114 24.35 -15.68 -2.66
CA VAL A 114 25.52 -15.63 -1.78
C VAL A 114 26.20 -17.00 -1.68
N ALA A 115 25.42 -18.07 -1.54
CA ALA A 115 25.96 -19.44 -1.50
C ALA A 115 26.63 -19.84 -2.81
N ALA A 116 26.06 -19.48 -3.97
CA ALA A 116 26.66 -19.75 -5.27
C ALA A 116 27.98 -18.99 -5.47
N ALA A 117 28.05 -17.73 -5.05
CA ALA A 117 29.27 -16.93 -5.10
C ALA A 117 30.38 -17.51 -4.21
N ALA A 118 30.04 -17.96 -3.01
CA ALA A 118 30.99 -18.60 -2.09
C ALA A 118 31.54 -19.93 -2.65
N ALA A 119 30.69 -20.75 -3.25
CA ALA A 119 31.08 -22.01 -3.89
C ALA A 119 32.03 -21.78 -5.08
N ALA A 120 31.74 -20.77 -5.92
CA ALA A 120 32.59 -20.41 -7.05
C ALA A 120 33.97 -19.91 -6.60
N ALA A 121 34.00 -19.08 -5.55
CA ALA A 121 35.26 -18.60 -4.97
C ALA A 121 36.11 -19.73 -4.37
N ALA A 122 35.48 -20.68 -3.67
CA ALA A 122 36.14 -21.84 -3.12
C ALA A 122 36.72 -22.76 -4.19
N LEU A 123 35.98 -22.97 -5.29
CA LEU A 123 36.46 -23.76 -6.45
C LEU A 123 37.61 -23.09 -7.16
N ALA A 124 37.57 -21.79 -7.38
CA ALA A 124 38.63 -21.01 -7.97
C ALA A 124 39.89 -21.04 -7.11
N TRP A 125 39.74 -20.92 -5.79
CA TRP A 125 40.85 -21.01 -4.86
C TRP A 125 41.53 -22.40 -4.86
N TRP A 126 40.72 -23.46 -4.94
CA TRP A 126 41.20 -24.83 -5.00
C TRP A 126 41.95 -25.12 -6.29
N MET A 127 41.43 -24.65 -7.44
CA MET A 127 42.08 -24.77 -8.75
C MET A 127 43.41 -23.99 -8.85
N ASN A 128 43.51 -22.85 -8.17
CA ASN A 128 44.73 -22.04 -8.17
C ASN A 128 45.81 -22.56 -7.21
N ARG A 129 45.46 -23.55 -6.38
CA ARG A 129 46.37 -24.15 -5.40
C ARG A 129 46.93 -25.51 -5.83
N SER A 130 46.50 -26.00 -6.99
CA SER A 130 47.03 -27.20 -7.66
C SER A 130 47.99 -26.81 -8.74
#